data_37f8a852b00ad0ac248083d728580504
#
_entry.id   37f8a852b00ad0ac248083d728580504
#
_cell.length_a   1.000
_cell.length_b   1.000
_cell.length_c   1.000
_cell.angle_alpha   90.00
_cell.angle_beta   90.00
_cell.angle_gamma   90.00
#
_symmetry.space_group_name_H-M   'P 1'
#
loop_
_entity.id
_entity.type
_entity.pdbx_description
1 polymer ?
#
loop_
_entity_poly.entity_id
_entity_poly.type
_entity_poly.pdbx_seq_one_letter_code
_entity_poly.pdbx_strand_id
1 'polypeptide(L)'
;FVSYLLLPIVAIVLIVIFFLINKKNNLINTKSVIISCILFSLLIAIPSLFTFTGVHFIGLYYTLIQIVYLFLGYYYFKKIESFFIVKDSPYVKPLMVLISIIILSMGSFLFSLFFNYFGELQYGLVASTCTFTFVLPMFIDWSYKALLNIPSEIFKIWNYNNAYNDSIFSSEAIDKIIVLELELSKQIENEENIKVKAKAPLNFKFGDWFQMFIHDHNIKYAEKPISYTTNNTADNWIFYIKPTFVQGKKYIDHEKTIEENQLTNDNTTIICKRVSIINH
;
A
#
# COMPACT_ATOMS: atom_id res chain seq x y z
N PHE A 1 -6.44 19.02 -35.88
CA PHE A 1 -7.08 17.83 -36.43
C PHE A 1 -6.38 16.53 -35.97
N VAL A 2 -5.08 16.47 -36.00
CA VAL A 2 -4.28 15.28 -35.58
C VAL A 2 -4.56 14.90 -34.13
N SER A 3 -4.68 15.86 -33.21
CA SER A 3 -4.92 15.61 -31.77
C SER A 3 -6.25 14.89 -31.47
N TYR A 4 -7.28 15.10 -32.31
CA TYR A 4 -8.58 14.43 -32.15
C TYR A 4 -8.53 12.96 -32.60
N LEU A 5 -7.72 12.65 -33.60
CA LEU A 5 -7.56 11.28 -34.11
C LEU A 5 -6.75 10.37 -33.16
N LEU A 6 -5.99 10.95 -32.22
CA LEU A 6 -5.16 10.19 -31.29
C LEU A 6 -6.02 9.29 -30.39
N LEU A 7 -7.11 9.80 -29.86
CA LEU A 7 -8.02 9.05 -28.95
C LEU A 7 -8.61 7.80 -29.61
N PRO A 8 -9.24 7.87 -30.82
CA PRO A 8 -9.77 6.68 -31.48
C PRO A 8 -8.66 5.73 -31.94
N ILE A 9 -7.49 6.20 -32.35
CA ILE A 9 -6.36 5.34 -32.69
C ILE A 9 -5.91 4.53 -31.47
N VAL A 10 -5.74 5.17 -30.32
CA VAL A 10 -5.41 4.50 -29.06
C VAL A 10 -6.48 3.44 -28.74
N ALA A 11 -7.77 3.79 -28.83
CA ALA A 11 -8.84 2.84 -28.58
C ALA A 11 -8.77 1.61 -29.50
N ILE A 12 -8.53 1.78 -30.80
CA ILE A 12 -8.41 0.67 -31.76
C ILE A 12 -7.23 -0.25 -31.39
N VAL A 13 -6.07 0.32 -31.09
CA VAL A 13 -4.90 -0.47 -30.70
C VAL A 13 -5.19 -1.27 -29.43
N LEU A 14 -5.83 -0.66 -28.42
CA LEU A 14 -6.19 -1.34 -27.17
C LEU A 14 -7.25 -2.43 -27.40
N ILE A 15 -8.20 -2.22 -28.30
CA ILE A 15 -9.18 -3.23 -28.69
C ILE A 15 -8.48 -4.45 -29.28
N VAL A 16 -7.49 -4.28 -30.17
CA VAL A 16 -6.72 -5.38 -30.72
C VAL A 16 -5.97 -6.14 -29.63
N ILE A 17 -5.31 -5.43 -28.71
CA ILE A 17 -4.64 -6.04 -27.56
C ILE A 17 -5.62 -6.82 -26.69
N PHE A 18 -6.81 -6.26 -26.40
CA PHE A 18 -7.87 -6.95 -25.66
C PHE A 18 -8.26 -8.27 -26.33
N PHE A 19 -8.51 -8.26 -27.63
CA PHE A 19 -8.88 -9.48 -28.35
C PHE A 19 -7.79 -10.55 -28.31
N LEU A 20 -6.52 -10.17 -28.45
CA LEU A 20 -5.39 -11.10 -28.40
C LEU A 20 -5.27 -11.75 -27.00
N ILE A 21 -5.41 -10.98 -25.93
CA ILE A 21 -5.35 -11.48 -24.56
C ILE A 21 -6.54 -12.39 -24.28
N ASN A 22 -7.74 -11.96 -24.62
CA ASN A 22 -8.94 -12.73 -24.34
C ASN A 22 -9.03 -14.02 -25.16
N LYS A 23 -8.59 -14.01 -26.42
CA LYS A 23 -8.53 -15.21 -27.29
C LYS A 23 -7.61 -16.29 -26.69
N LYS A 24 -6.51 -15.88 -26.09
CA LYS A 24 -5.54 -16.80 -25.46
C LYS A 24 -6.04 -17.40 -24.14
N ASN A 25 -6.77 -16.63 -23.34
CA ASN A 25 -7.07 -16.98 -21.94
C ASN A 25 -8.55 -17.27 -21.67
N ASN A 26 -9.46 -16.92 -22.57
CA ASN A 26 -10.91 -17.14 -22.47
C ASN A 26 -11.53 -16.60 -21.17
N LEU A 27 -11.09 -15.42 -20.72
CA LEU A 27 -11.39 -14.87 -19.39
C LEU A 27 -12.74 -14.19 -19.31
N ILE A 28 -13.27 -13.66 -20.46
CA ILE A 28 -14.43 -12.77 -20.44
C ILE A 28 -15.32 -12.98 -21.67
N ASN A 29 -16.62 -12.77 -21.48
CA ASN A 29 -17.59 -12.82 -22.58
C ASN A 29 -17.43 -11.59 -23.50
N THR A 30 -16.84 -11.80 -24.66
CA THR A 30 -16.50 -10.74 -25.62
C THR A 30 -17.73 -9.94 -26.09
N LYS A 31 -18.89 -10.59 -26.30
CA LYS A 31 -20.12 -9.89 -26.72
C LYS A 31 -20.60 -8.89 -25.69
N SER A 32 -20.60 -9.28 -24.40
CA SER A 32 -21.01 -8.43 -23.29
C SER A 32 -20.09 -7.23 -23.13
N VAL A 33 -18.78 -7.42 -23.33
CA VAL A 33 -17.78 -6.33 -23.26
C VAL A 33 -17.98 -5.34 -24.38
N ILE A 34 -18.16 -5.78 -25.63
CA ILE A 34 -18.36 -4.88 -26.78
C ILE A 34 -19.61 -4.02 -26.58
N ILE A 35 -20.74 -4.63 -26.19
CA ILE A 35 -21.98 -3.91 -25.92
C ILE A 35 -21.76 -2.89 -24.78
N SER A 36 -21.06 -3.29 -23.74
CA SER A 36 -20.75 -2.42 -22.59
C SER A 36 -19.84 -1.25 -23.00
N CYS A 37 -18.81 -1.50 -23.82
CA CYS A 37 -17.94 -0.45 -24.33
C CYS A 37 -18.72 0.60 -25.12
N ILE A 38 -19.57 0.18 -26.02
CA ILE A 38 -20.40 1.10 -26.81
C ILE A 38 -21.36 1.88 -25.91
N LEU A 39 -22.07 1.20 -25.01
CA LEU A 39 -23.07 1.82 -24.13
C LEU A 39 -22.42 2.86 -23.21
N PHE A 40 -21.34 2.49 -22.51
CA PHE A 40 -20.69 3.42 -21.57
C PHE A 40 -19.97 4.57 -22.28
N SER A 41 -19.39 4.35 -23.46
CA SER A 41 -18.79 5.43 -24.26
C SER A 41 -19.85 6.46 -24.70
N LEU A 42 -21.04 6.02 -25.07
CA LEU A 42 -22.17 6.90 -25.39
C LEU A 42 -22.67 7.64 -24.14
N LEU A 43 -22.80 6.95 -23.00
CA LEU A 43 -23.23 7.59 -21.74
C LEU A 43 -22.23 8.66 -21.27
N ILE A 44 -20.93 8.46 -21.45
CA ILE A 44 -19.88 9.45 -21.17
C ILE A 44 -20.04 10.67 -22.09
N ALA A 45 -20.50 10.50 -23.32
CA ALA A 45 -20.65 11.60 -24.26
C ALA A 45 -21.91 12.47 -24.01
N ILE A 46 -22.95 11.94 -23.34
CA ILE A 46 -24.23 12.67 -23.13
C ILE A 46 -24.05 14.05 -22.48
N PRO A 47 -23.24 14.24 -21.42
CA PRO A 47 -23.11 15.55 -20.80
C PRO A 47 -22.57 16.63 -21.73
N SER A 48 -21.85 16.28 -22.81
CA SER A 48 -21.37 17.29 -23.78
C SER A 48 -22.49 17.95 -24.55
N LEU A 49 -23.69 17.35 -24.61
CA LEU A 49 -24.86 17.93 -25.27
C LEU A 49 -25.36 19.20 -24.55
N PHE A 50 -25.07 19.35 -23.24
CA PHE A 50 -25.47 20.57 -22.52
C PHE A 50 -24.75 21.85 -23.01
N THR A 51 -23.75 21.72 -23.87
CA THR A 51 -23.13 22.88 -24.54
C THR A 51 -24.11 23.69 -25.42
N PHE A 52 -25.23 23.06 -25.83
CA PHE A 52 -26.34 23.80 -26.49
C PHE A 52 -26.86 24.99 -25.69
N THR A 53 -26.72 25.01 -24.38
CA THR A 53 -27.24 26.08 -23.53
C THR A 53 -26.38 27.33 -23.52
N GLY A 54 -25.28 27.37 -24.27
CA GLY A 54 -24.34 28.50 -24.29
C GLY A 54 -23.48 28.63 -23.05
N VAL A 55 -23.59 27.67 -22.11
CA VAL A 55 -22.85 27.64 -20.86
C VAL A 55 -21.50 26.93 -21.09
N HIS A 56 -20.52 27.68 -21.65
CA HIS A 56 -19.28 27.04 -22.11
C HIS A 56 -18.23 26.81 -21.02
N PHE A 57 -18.23 27.58 -19.93
CA PHE A 57 -17.12 27.50 -18.96
C PHE A 57 -17.54 27.89 -17.53
N ILE A 58 -18.54 27.21 -16.96
CA ILE A 58 -18.86 27.40 -15.54
C ILE A 58 -18.27 26.23 -14.77
N GLY A 59 -17.36 26.49 -13.81
CA GLY A 59 -16.75 25.46 -12.98
C GLY A 59 -17.75 24.55 -12.27
N LEU A 60 -18.92 25.06 -11.90
CA LEU A 60 -20.02 24.29 -11.33
C LEU A 60 -20.52 23.19 -12.30
N TYR A 61 -20.64 23.49 -13.58
CA TYR A 61 -21.08 22.52 -14.60
C TYR A 61 -20.13 21.33 -14.68
N TYR A 62 -18.81 21.58 -14.74
CA TYR A 62 -17.82 20.50 -14.79
C TYR A 62 -17.77 19.71 -13.49
N THR A 63 -17.96 20.35 -12.34
CA THR A 63 -18.04 19.65 -11.04
C THR A 63 -19.24 18.72 -10.98
N LEU A 64 -20.42 19.15 -11.44
CA LEU A 64 -21.61 18.30 -11.51
C LEU A 64 -21.42 17.12 -12.46
N ILE A 65 -20.81 17.35 -13.63
CA ILE A 65 -20.50 16.26 -14.57
C ILE A 65 -19.54 15.25 -13.96
N GLN A 66 -18.50 15.70 -13.24
CA GLN A 66 -17.57 14.81 -12.56
C GLN A 66 -18.27 13.92 -11.52
N ILE A 67 -19.23 14.48 -10.76
CA ILE A 67 -20.05 13.69 -9.83
C ILE A 67 -20.87 12.63 -10.59
N VAL A 68 -21.49 12.99 -11.71
CA VAL A 68 -22.22 12.01 -12.55
C VAL A 68 -21.28 10.91 -13.04
N TYR A 69 -20.06 11.26 -13.47
CA TYR A 69 -19.09 10.26 -13.92
C TYR A 69 -18.59 9.36 -12.78
N LEU A 70 -18.51 9.83 -11.55
CA LEU A 70 -18.21 8.97 -10.40
C LEU A 70 -19.30 7.90 -10.21
N PHE A 71 -20.57 8.29 -10.23
CA PHE A 71 -21.67 7.33 -10.12
C PHE A 71 -21.71 6.33 -11.31
N LEU A 72 -21.52 6.83 -12.53
CA LEU A 72 -21.48 6.01 -13.73
C LEU A 72 -20.31 5.03 -13.69
N GLY A 73 -19.14 5.47 -13.25
CA GLY A 73 -17.95 4.65 -13.09
C GLY A 73 -18.12 3.57 -12.01
N TYR A 74 -18.75 3.90 -10.90
CA TYR A 74 -19.09 2.91 -9.87
C TYR A 74 -20.03 1.83 -10.38
N TYR A 75 -21.08 2.23 -11.10
CA TYR A 75 -22.03 1.27 -11.72
C TYR A 75 -21.33 0.39 -12.77
N TYR A 76 -20.51 1.00 -13.64
CA TYR A 76 -19.69 0.29 -14.61
C TYR A 76 -18.78 -0.73 -13.93
N PHE A 77 -18.06 -0.34 -12.90
CA PHE A 77 -17.12 -1.21 -12.20
C PHE A 77 -17.82 -2.45 -11.64
N LYS A 78 -18.96 -2.30 -10.97
CA LYS A 78 -19.75 -3.43 -10.49
C LYS A 78 -20.24 -4.35 -11.61
N LYS A 79 -20.64 -3.76 -12.74
CA LYS A 79 -21.14 -4.53 -13.88
C LYS A 79 -20.05 -5.30 -14.59
N ILE A 80 -18.86 -4.72 -14.77
CA ILE A 80 -17.76 -5.38 -15.49
C ILE A 80 -17.22 -6.60 -14.74
N GLU A 81 -17.22 -6.58 -13.40
CA GLU A 81 -16.84 -7.75 -12.59
C GLU A 81 -17.70 -8.98 -12.90
N SER A 82 -18.98 -8.76 -13.24
CA SER A 82 -19.91 -9.86 -13.57
C SER A 82 -19.67 -10.53 -14.93
N PHE A 83 -18.89 -9.88 -15.81
CA PHE A 83 -18.61 -10.42 -17.15
C PHE A 83 -17.43 -11.40 -17.15
N PHE A 84 -16.65 -11.44 -16.09
CA PHE A 84 -15.53 -12.36 -15.97
C PHE A 84 -16.01 -13.76 -15.61
N ILE A 85 -15.56 -14.73 -16.39
CA ILE A 85 -15.84 -16.17 -16.21
C ILE A 85 -14.92 -16.71 -15.09
N VAL A 86 -13.65 -16.31 -15.11
CA VAL A 86 -12.63 -16.70 -14.13
C VAL A 86 -12.22 -15.46 -13.33
N LYS A 87 -12.59 -15.41 -12.04
CA LYS A 87 -12.38 -14.22 -11.19
C LYS A 87 -10.98 -14.20 -10.55
N ASP A 88 -10.36 -15.34 -10.32
CA ASP A 88 -9.11 -15.47 -9.58
C ASP A 88 -7.84 -15.42 -10.47
N SER A 89 -8.01 -15.09 -11.76
CA SER A 89 -6.87 -14.97 -12.67
C SER A 89 -6.10 -13.66 -12.45
N PRO A 90 -4.76 -13.67 -12.46
CA PRO A 90 -3.95 -12.46 -12.34
C PRO A 90 -4.17 -11.46 -13.48
N TYR A 91 -4.74 -11.90 -14.60
CA TYR A 91 -5.05 -11.06 -15.76
C TYR A 91 -6.36 -10.27 -15.65
N VAL A 92 -7.21 -10.56 -14.65
CA VAL A 92 -8.51 -9.89 -14.48
C VAL A 92 -8.35 -8.39 -14.26
N LYS A 93 -7.55 -7.97 -13.30
CA LYS A 93 -7.32 -6.55 -13.00
C LYS A 93 -6.73 -5.79 -14.20
N PRO A 94 -5.64 -6.23 -14.85
CA PRO A 94 -5.10 -5.59 -16.04
C PRO A 94 -6.14 -5.50 -17.17
N LEU A 95 -6.96 -6.54 -17.38
CA LEU A 95 -7.97 -6.55 -18.43
C LEU A 95 -9.12 -5.55 -18.13
N MET A 96 -9.51 -5.41 -16.86
CA MET A 96 -10.48 -4.39 -16.42
C MET A 96 -9.96 -2.97 -16.70
N VAL A 97 -8.70 -2.70 -16.38
CA VAL A 97 -8.04 -1.40 -16.69
C VAL A 97 -8.06 -1.16 -18.20
N LEU A 98 -7.67 -2.15 -18.98
CA LEU A 98 -7.61 -2.03 -20.43
C LEU A 98 -8.99 -1.71 -21.04
N ILE A 99 -10.05 -2.40 -20.61
CA ILE A 99 -11.42 -2.12 -21.06
C ILE A 99 -11.87 -0.73 -20.63
N SER A 100 -11.52 -0.30 -19.40
CA SER A 100 -11.85 1.04 -18.90
C SER A 100 -11.17 2.14 -19.71
N ILE A 101 -9.91 1.94 -20.14
CA ILE A 101 -9.20 2.88 -21.00
C ILE A 101 -9.82 2.93 -22.41
N ILE A 102 -10.27 1.80 -22.95
CA ILE A 102 -11.00 1.76 -24.23
C ILE A 102 -12.27 2.61 -24.15
N ILE A 103 -13.09 2.40 -23.10
CA ILE A 103 -14.33 3.15 -22.89
C ILE A 103 -14.04 4.64 -22.73
N LEU A 104 -13.02 4.98 -21.92
CA LEU A 104 -12.62 6.35 -21.70
C LEU A 104 -12.15 7.03 -22.98
N SER A 105 -11.29 6.38 -23.77
CA SER A 105 -10.79 6.93 -25.03
C SER A 105 -11.89 7.16 -26.06
N MET A 106 -12.79 6.19 -26.24
CA MET A 106 -13.94 6.32 -27.13
C MET A 106 -14.95 7.34 -26.61
N GLY A 107 -15.23 7.33 -25.32
CA GLY A 107 -16.16 8.28 -24.67
C GLY A 107 -15.65 9.70 -24.73
N SER A 108 -14.38 9.94 -24.45
CA SER A 108 -13.74 11.26 -24.54
C SER A 108 -13.71 11.78 -25.98
N PHE A 109 -13.47 10.90 -26.95
CA PHE A 109 -13.56 11.26 -28.37
C PHE A 109 -14.96 11.74 -28.75
N LEU A 110 -15.99 10.94 -28.44
CA LEU A 110 -17.38 11.31 -28.70
C LEU A 110 -17.80 12.58 -27.95
N PHE A 111 -17.41 12.71 -26.69
CA PHE A 111 -17.62 13.91 -25.89
C PHE A 111 -17.03 15.14 -26.58
N SER A 112 -15.77 15.05 -27.01
CA SER A 112 -15.07 16.15 -27.68
C SER A 112 -15.71 16.52 -29.02
N LEU A 113 -16.18 15.52 -29.80
CA LEU A 113 -16.91 15.77 -31.06
C LEU A 113 -18.22 16.52 -30.82
N PHE A 114 -19.06 16.04 -29.90
CA PHE A 114 -20.33 16.68 -29.60
C PHE A 114 -20.15 18.06 -29.01
N PHE A 115 -19.19 18.23 -28.10
CA PHE A 115 -18.86 19.54 -27.52
C PHE A 115 -18.49 20.56 -28.59
N ASN A 116 -17.63 20.20 -29.53
CA ASN A 116 -17.20 21.10 -30.59
C ASN A 116 -18.27 21.32 -31.67
N TYR A 117 -19.13 20.33 -31.90
CA TYR A 117 -20.22 20.46 -32.88
C TYR A 117 -21.32 21.38 -32.39
N PHE A 118 -21.66 21.32 -31.10
CA PHE A 118 -22.74 22.06 -30.52
C PHE A 118 -22.29 23.34 -29.81
N GLY A 119 -20.98 23.48 -29.50
CA GLY A 119 -20.40 24.66 -28.86
C GLY A 119 -19.70 25.57 -29.84
N GLU A 120 -19.73 26.90 -29.56
CA GLU A 120 -18.99 27.89 -30.32
C GLU A 120 -17.47 27.78 -30.09
N LEU A 121 -17.06 27.33 -28.89
CA LEU A 121 -15.68 27.21 -28.51
C LEU A 121 -15.15 25.79 -28.82
N GLN A 122 -14.02 25.71 -29.54
CA GLN A 122 -13.40 24.44 -29.97
C GLN A 122 -12.52 23.81 -28.87
N TYR A 123 -12.97 23.84 -27.59
CA TYR A 123 -12.21 23.30 -26.44
C TYR A 123 -12.60 21.88 -26.01
N GLY A 124 -13.26 21.12 -26.89
CA GLY A 124 -13.78 19.78 -26.57
C GLY A 124 -12.75 18.82 -25.99
N LEU A 125 -11.47 18.84 -26.43
CA LEU A 125 -10.41 18.02 -25.85
C LEU A 125 -10.09 18.39 -24.39
N VAL A 126 -10.04 19.67 -24.09
CA VAL A 126 -9.79 20.15 -22.72
C VAL A 126 -10.99 19.81 -21.83
N ALA A 127 -12.20 20.05 -22.32
CA ALA A 127 -13.43 19.71 -21.61
C ALA A 127 -13.56 18.21 -21.34
N SER A 128 -13.09 17.35 -22.26
CA SER A 128 -13.15 15.89 -22.11
C SER A 128 -12.26 15.37 -20.98
N THR A 129 -11.35 16.16 -20.40
CA THR A 129 -10.55 15.75 -19.25
C THR A 129 -11.39 15.40 -18.02
N CYS A 130 -12.59 15.99 -17.88
CA CYS A 130 -13.53 15.66 -16.79
C CYS A 130 -13.95 14.17 -16.80
N THR A 131 -13.86 13.48 -17.96
CA THR A 131 -14.23 12.06 -18.09
C THR A 131 -13.30 11.14 -17.31
N PHE A 132 -12.07 11.58 -16.93
CA PHE A 132 -11.15 10.77 -16.11
C PHE A 132 -11.74 10.33 -14.78
N THR A 133 -12.68 11.12 -14.22
CA THR A 133 -13.35 10.76 -12.96
C THR A 133 -14.15 9.47 -13.04
N PHE A 134 -14.52 9.03 -14.25
CA PHE A 134 -15.20 7.75 -14.49
C PHE A 134 -14.42 6.53 -14.01
N VAL A 135 -13.09 6.57 -14.07
CA VAL A 135 -12.23 5.43 -13.69
C VAL A 135 -11.87 5.42 -12.20
N LEU A 136 -12.01 6.55 -11.52
CA LEU A 136 -11.63 6.70 -10.10
C LEU A 136 -12.28 5.67 -9.17
N PRO A 137 -13.57 5.34 -9.24
CA PRO A 137 -14.21 4.39 -8.32
C PRO A 137 -13.54 3.01 -8.32
N MET A 138 -13.06 2.55 -9.48
CA MET A 138 -12.34 1.29 -9.60
C MET A 138 -11.02 1.30 -8.80
N PHE A 139 -10.23 2.37 -8.94
CA PHE A 139 -8.96 2.49 -8.23
C PHE A 139 -9.17 2.70 -6.72
N ILE A 140 -10.19 3.46 -6.33
CA ILE A 140 -10.54 3.66 -4.91
C ILE A 140 -10.90 2.32 -4.26
N ASP A 141 -11.74 1.51 -4.88
CA ASP A 141 -12.12 0.19 -4.36
C ASP A 141 -10.90 -0.74 -4.23
N TRP A 142 -10.02 -0.77 -5.23
CA TRP A 142 -8.81 -1.59 -5.17
C TRP A 142 -7.84 -1.11 -4.11
N SER A 143 -7.64 0.20 -3.99
CA SER A 143 -6.77 0.77 -2.96
C SER A 143 -7.31 0.48 -1.56
N TYR A 144 -8.62 0.60 -1.38
CA TYR A 144 -9.28 0.28 -0.12
C TYR A 144 -9.13 -1.20 0.24
N LYS A 145 -9.37 -2.11 -0.71
CA LYS A 145 -9.16 -3.56 -0.51
C LYS A 145 -7.70 -3.89 -0.22
N ALA A 146 -6.76 -3.24 -0.89
CA ALA A 146 -5.34 -3.41 -0.62
C ALA A 146 -4.97 -2.95 0.80
N LEU A 147 -5.53 -1.82 1.26
CA LEU A 147 -5.33 -1.31 2.62
C LEU A 147 -5.86 -2.29 3.68
N LEU A 148 -7.06 -2.84 3.46
CA LEU A 148 -7.66 -3.83 4.37
C LEU A 148 -6.88 -5.15 4.42
N ASN A 149 -6.20 -5.51 3.35
CA ASN A 149 -5.39 -6.72 3.28
C ASN A 149 -3.98 -6.56 3.88
N ILE A 150 -3.61 -5.35 4.33
CA ILE A 150 -2.37 -5.18 5.08
C ILE A 150 -2.57 -5.90 6.42
N PRO A 151 -1.78 -6.95 6.70
CA PRO A 151 -1.90 -7.66 7.98
C PRO A 151 -1.60 -6.68 9.11
N SER A 152 -2.39 -6.75 10.18
CA SER A 152 -2.08 -6.03 11.41
C SER A 152 -0.68 -6.43 11.87
N GLU A 153 0.17 -5.46 12.15
CA GLU A 153 1.50 -5.73 12.70
C GLU A 153 1.34 -6.41 14.06
N ILE A 154 1.58 -7.71 14.10
CA ILE A 154 1.60 -8.47 15.34
C ILE A 154 3.00 -8.31 15.91
N PHE A 155 3.12 -7.50 16.96
CA PHE A 155 4.32 -7.43 17.76
C PHE A 155 4.21 -8.35 18.97
N LYS A 156 5.26 -9.15 19.21
CA LYS A 156 5.38 -9.98 20.40
C LYS A 156 6.00 -9.15 21.51
N ILE A 157 5.39 -9.22 22.69
CA ILE A 157 5.89 -8.57 23.90
C ILE A 157 6.90 -9.50 24.54
N TRP A 158 8.07 -8.97 24.84
CA TRP A 158 9.11 -9.68 25.56
C TRP A 158 9.19 -9.17 27.00
N ASN A 159 9.36 -10.09 27.95
CA ASN A 159 9.51 -9.80 29.37
C ASN A 159 10.88 -10.26 29.84
N TYR A 160 11.53 -9.44 30.67
CA TYR A 160 12.76 -9.84 31.33
C TYR A 160 12.48 -11.00 32.31
N ASN A 161 13.19 -12.09 32.17
CA ASN A 161 13.09 -13.24 33.08
C ASN A 161 14.27 -13.25 34.03
N ASN A 162 13.99 -13.22 35.34
CA ASN A 162 15.04 -13.25 36.37
C ASN A 162 15.80 -14.59 36.45
N ALA A 163 15.29 -15.66 35.85
CA ALA A 163 15.99 -16.94 35.73
C ALA A 163 17.03 -16.89 34.59
N TYR A 164 18.09 -16.10 34.79
CA TYR A 164 19.23 -16.08 33.89
C TYR A 164 20.02 -17.39 34.03
N ASN A 165 20.08 -18.18 32.97
CA ASN A 165 20.85 -19.42 32.91
C ASN A 165 22.13 -19.21 32.10
N ASP A 166 23.27 -19.05 32.78
CA ASP A 166 24.62 -18.97 32.16
C ASP A 166 24.95 -20.20 31.29
N SER A 167 24.28 -21.33 31.55
CA SER A 167 24.53 -22.57 30.83
C SER A 167 24.06 -22.57 29.35
N ILE A 168 23.15 -21.68 28.98
CA ILE A 168 22.62 -21.62 27.59
C ILE A 168 23.71 -21.08 26.64
N PHE A 169 24.60 -20.22 27.13
CA PHE A 169 25.61 -19.52 26.32
C PHE A 169 26.95 -20.27 26.18
N SER A 170 27.19 -21.28 27.00
CA SER A 170 28.45 -22.04 26.98
C SER A 170 28.47 -23.19 25.96
N SER A 171 27.33 -23.55 25.39
CA SER A 171 27.20 -24.77 24.54
C SER A 171 27.00 -24.48 23.04
N GLU A 172 26.66 -23.27 22.64
CA GLU A 172 26.47 -22.93 21.23
C GLU A 172 27.75 -22.34 20.63
N ALA A 173 28.23 -22.98 19.55
CA ALA A 173 29.35 -22.44 18.78
C ALA A 173 28.99 -21.07 18.20
N ILE A 174 29.78 -20.05 18.52
CA ILE A 174 29.59 -18.68 18.01
C ILE A 174 30.17 -18.63 16.58
N ASP A 175 29.33 -18.84 15.57
CA ASP A 175 29.79 -18.92 14.17
C ASP A 175 30.06 -17.55 13.55
N LYS A 176 29.14 -16.60 13.76
CA LYS A 176 29.26 -15.23 13.21
C LYS A 176 28.75 -14.21 14.21
N ILE A 177 29.48 -13.11 14.33
CA ILE A 177 29.12 -11.99 15.21
C ILE A 177 28.87 -10.77 14.35
N ILE A 178 27.75 -10.09 14.60
CA ILE A 178 27.43 -8.78 14.04
C ILE A 178 27.40 -7.72 15.13
N VAL A 179 27.47 -6.45 14.74
CA VAL A 179 27.33 -5.32 15.66
C VAL A 179 25.99 -4.67 15.45
N LEU A 180 25.13 -4.71 16.45
CA LEU A 180 23.82 -4.07 16.43
C LEU A 180 23.86 -2.76 17.22
N GLU A 181 23.18 -1.73 16.72
CA GLU A 181 22.97 -0.48 17.43
C GLU A 181 21.59 -0.50 18.08
N LEU A 182 21.54 -0.40 19.40
CA LEU A 182 20.31 -0.35 20.19
C LEU A 182 20.03 1.08 20.62
N GLU A 183 18.78 1.53 20.44
CA GLU A 183 18.26 2.79 20.97
C GLU A 183 17.20 2.44 22.03
N LEU A 184 17.47 2.76 23.29
CA LEU A 184 16.60 2.43 24.42
C LEU A 184 16.63 3.51 25.50
N SER A 185 15.56 3.60 26.31
CA SER A 185 15.53 4.42 27.51
C SER A 185 16.03 3.63 28.71
N LYS A 186 16.90 4.21 29.54
CA LYS A 186 17.40 3.56 30.77
C LYS A 186 16.35 3.45 31.85
N GLN A 187 15.51 4.47 31.99
CA GLN A 187 14.46 4.56 33.01
C GLN A 187 13.14 4.98 32.37
N ILE A 188 12.02 4.64 33.01
CA ILE A 188 10.69 4.98 32.49
C ILE A 188 10.43 6.49 32.57
N GLU A 189 10.93 7.15 33.62
CA GLU A 189 10.68 8.57 33.86
C GLU A 189 11.57 9.51 33.04
N ASN A 190 12.71 9.01 32.54
CA ASN A 190 13.63 9.79 31.69
C ASN A 190 13.47 9.37 30.23
N GLU A 191 12.91 10.27 29.41
CA GLU A 191 12.80 10.08 27.95
C GLU A 191 14.15 10.14 27.19
N GLU A 192 15.26 10.29 27.89
CA GLU A 192 16.57 10.27 27.23
C GLU A 192 16.90 8.87 26.70
N ASN A 193 16.76 8.72 25.38
CA ASN A 193 17.17 7.52 24.69
C ASN A 193 18.70 7.48 24.57
N ILE A 194 19.28 6.37 25.01
CA ILE A 194 20.70 6.09 24.79
C ILE A 194 20.87 5.21 23.56
N LYS A 195 21.96 5.42 22.84
CA LYS A 195 22.41 4.55 21.77
C LYS A 195 23.60 3.74 22.20
N VAL A 196 23.49 2.43 22.12
CA VAL A 196 24.55 1.50 22.52
C VAL A 196 24.82 0.52 21.38
N LYS A 197 26.10 0.31 21.05
CA LYS A 197 26.52 -0.73 20.12
C LYS A 197 26.90 -1.99 20.88
N ALA A 198 26.31 -3.10 20.51
CA ALA A 198 26.56 -4.40 21.13
C ALA A 198 26.86 -5.47 20.08
N LYS A 199 27.76 -6.40 20.43
CA LYS A 199 28.07 -7.57 19.62
C LYS A 199 26.96 -8.61 19.80
N ALA A 200 26.48 -9.18 18.68
CA ALA A 200 25.37 -10.11 18.67
C ALA A 200 25.70 -11.32 17.80
N PRO A 201 25.73 -12.56 18.35
CA PRO A 201 25.87 -13.79 17.58
C PRO A 201 24.61 -14.04 16.76
N LEU A 202 24.76 -14.40 15.49
CA LEU A 202 23.63 -14.60 14.55
C LEU A 202 22.68 -15.73 14.94
N ASN A 203 23.20 -16.79 15.52
CA ASN A 203 22.46 -17.98 15.92
C ASN A 203 21.68 -17.84 17.24
N PHE A 204 21.85 -16.75 17.98
CA PHE A 204 21.13 -16.54 19.24
C PHE A 204 19.74 -15.96 18.99
N LYS A 205 18.75 -16.38 19.80
CA LYS A 205 17.44 -15.74 19.84
C LYS A 205 17.58 -14.32 20.31
N PHE A 206 16.87 -13.40 19.67
CA PHE A 206 17.01 -11.97 19.97
C PHE A 206 16.67 -11.64 21.43
N GLY A 207 15.63 -12.27 22.01
CA GLY A 207 15.24 -12.05 23.40
C GLY A 207 16.29 -12.49 24.41
N ASP A 208 16.89 -13.65 24.20
CA ASP A 208 17.92 -14.20 25.07
C ASP A 208 19.22 -13.36 25.00
N TRP A 209 19.62 -12.96 23.79
CA TRP A 209 20.72 -12.06 23.58
C TRP A 209 20.48 -10.67 24.22
N PHE A 210 19.28 -10.12 24.13
CA PHE A 210 18.94 -8.84 24.73
C PHE A 210 18.97 -8.90 26.26
N GLN A 211 18.54 -10.03 26.84
CA GLN A 211 18.66 -10.28 28.29
C GLN A 211 20.12 -10.26 28.74
N MET A 212 21.01 -10.97 28.03
CA MET A 212 22.43 -10.96 28.29
C MET A 212 23.02 -9.55 28.15
N PHE A 213 22.64 -8.81 27.10
CA PHE A 213 23.06 -7.44 26.91
C PHE A 213 22.71 -6.53 28.10
N ILE A 214 21.47 -6.62 28.63
CA ILE A 214 21.08 -5.84 29.82
C ILE A 214 21.92 -6.23 31.02
N HIS A 215 22.13 -7.53 31.24
CA HIS A 215 22.91 -8.04 32.35
C HIS A 215 24.35 -7.50 32.30
N ASP A 216 25.05 -7.69 31.19
CA ASP A 216 26.43 -7.23 30.97
C ASP A 216 26.57 -5.71 31.08
N HIS A 217 25.61 -4.98 30.52
CA HIS A 217 25.58 -3.52 30.62
C HIS A 217 25.47 -3.07 32.07
N ASN A 218 24.61 -3.71 32.87
CA ASN A 218 24.37 -3.33 34.26
C ASN A 218 25.57 -3.67 35.16
N ILE A 219 26.28 -4.77 34.88
CA ILE A 219 27.55 -5.07 35.55
C ILE A 219 28.60 -4.00 35.22
N LYS A 220 28.73 -3.64 33.95
CA LYS A 220 29.75 -2.69 33.50
C LYS A 220 29.49 -1.24 33.92
N TYR A 221 28.23 -0.86 34.00
CA TYR A 221 27.77 0.50 34.30
C TYR A 221 26.85 0.53 35.52
N ALA A 222 27.33 0.01 36.65
CA ALA A 222 26.51 -0.13 37.87
C ALA A 222 25.95 1.20 38.42
N GLU A 223 26.59 2.33 38.11
CA GLU A 223 26.12 3.66 38.53
C GLU A 223 24.85 4.14 37.78
N LYS A 224 24.64 3.64 36.57
CA LYS A 224 23.50 4.02 35.69
C LYS A 224 22.92 2.78 34.98
N PRO A 225 22.37 1.83 35.74
CA PRO A 225 21.86 0.59 35.17
C PRO A 225 20.63 0.84 34.30
N ILE A 226 20.41 -0.07 33.35
CA ILE A 226 19.13 -0.17 32.62
C ILE A 226 18.13 -0.84 33.56
N SER A 227 17.08 -0.13 33.94
CA SER A 227 15.98 -0.69 34.72
C SER A 227 15.21 -1.72 33.87
N TYR A 228 14.84 -2.85 34.43
CA TYR A 228 14.05 -3.91 33.77
C TYR A 228 12.83 -4.32 34.60
N THR A 229 12.61 -3.66 35.75
CA THR A 229 11.46 -3.89 36.59
C THR A 229 10.89 -2.55 37.05
N THR A 230 9.56 -2.47 37.06
CA THR A 230 8.82 -1.32 37.58
C THR A 230 7.79 -1.85 38.59
N ASN A 231 7.76 -1.27 39.80
CA ASN A 231 6.83 -1.68 40.86
C ASN A 231 6.83 -3.20 41.14
N ASN A 232 7.99 -3.84 41.15
CA ASN A 232 8.20 -5.29 41.31
C ASN A 232 7.63 -6.17 40.18
N THR A 233 7.25 -5.60 39.06
CA THR A 233 6.84 -6.34 37.85
C THR A 233 7.90 -6.17 36.77
N ALA A 234 8.15 -7.22 35.97
CA ALA A 234 9.06 -7.15 34.84
C ALA A 234 8.49 -6.21 33.78
N ASP A 235 9.33 -5.35 33.24
CA ASP A 235 8.96 -4.44 32.15
C ASP A 235 8.69 -5.23 30.88
N ASN A 236 7.67 -4.82 30.15
CA ASN A 236 7.33 -5.34 28.85
C ASN A 236 8.06 -4.55 27.76
N TRP A 237 8.67 -5.24 26.82
CA TRP A 237 9.46 -4.65 25.73
C TRP A 237 8.94 -5.09 24.38
N ILE A 238 8.98 -4.16 23.41
CA ILE A 238 8.81 -4.43 21.98
C ILE A 238 10.04 -3.94 21.23
N PHE A 239 10.40 -4.65 20.19
CA PHE A 239 11.58 -4.41 19.39
C PHE A 239 11.21 -4.14 17.95
N TYR A 240 11.77 -3.10 17.36
CA TYR A 240 11.58 -2.81 15.93
C TYR A 240 12.76 -2.05 15.34
N ILE A 241 12.97 -2.23 14.05
CA ILE A 241 13.96 -1.49 13.28
C ILE A 241 13.49 -0.04 13.14
N LYS A 242 14.38 0.92 13.39
CA LYS A 242 14.07 2.35 13.25
C LYS A 242 13.53 2.63 11.85
N PRO A 243 12.30 3.18 11.72
CA PRO A 243 11.71 3.44 10.42
C PRO A 243 12.51 4.51 9.67
N THR A 244 12.68 4.32 8.36
CA THR A 244 13.22 5.32 7.45
C THR A 244 12.08 5.89 6.61
N PHE A 245 12.34 6.98 5.83
CA PHE A 245 11.32 7.59 4.98
C PHE A 245 10.68 6.61 3.97
N VAL A 246 11.44 5.59 3.53
CA VAL A 246 10.99 4.62 2.52
C VAL A 246 10.49 3.31 3.16
N GLN A 247 11.04 2.95 4.33
CA GLN A 247 10.72 1.69 5.01
C GLN A 247 9.95 1.96 6.30
N GLY A 248 8.78 1.35 6.43
CA GLY A 248 7.99 1.37 7.65
C GLY A 248 8.68 0.67 8.83
N LYS A 249 8.00 0.60 9.97
CA LYS A 249 8.47 -0.17 11.13
C LYS A 249 8.50 -1.66 10.77
N LYS A 250 9.64 -2.31 11.00
CA LYS A 250 9.74 -3.77 10.95
C LYS A 250 9.96 -4.29 12.36
N TYR A 251 8.97 -5.02 12.90
CA TYR A 251 9.07 -5.61 14.23
C TYR A 251 10.02 -6.80 14.24
N ILE A 252 10.71 -6.98 15.36
CA ILE A 252 11.66 -8.07 15.62
C ILE A 252 10.98 -9.07 16.53
N ASP A 253 10.94 -10.34 16.11
CA ASP A 253 10.44 -11.43 16.92
C ASP A 253 11.54 -11.90 17.87
N HIS A 254 11.31 -11.74 19.17
CA HIS A 254 12.28 -12.08 20.20
C HIS A 254 12.53 -13.59 20.34
N GLU A 255 11.59 -14.44 19.86
CA GLU A 255 11.74 -15.90 19.87
C GLU A 255 12.56 -16.43 18.69
N LYS A 256 12.77 -15.60 17.65
CA LYS A 256 13.59 -15.93 16.49
C LYS A 256 15.03 -15.52 16.70
N THR A 257 15.92 -16.22 15.97
CA THR A 257 17.34 -15.86 15.95
C THR A 257 17.57 -14.50 15.29
N ILE A 258 18.73 -13.94 15.53
CA ILE A 258 19.17 -12.67 14.92
C ILE A 258 19.22 -12.82 13.38
N GLU A 259 19.65 -14.00 12.90
CA GLU A 259 19.69 -14.33 11.47
C GLU A 259 18.28 -14.46 10.87
N GLU A 260 17.36 -15.17 11.53
CA GLU A 260 15.96 -15.32 11.08
C GLU A 260 15.19 -13.98 11.05
N ASN A 261 15.54 -13.04 11.93
CA ASN A 261 15.04 -11.69 11.92
C ASN A 261 15.66 -10.83 10.79
N GLN A 262 16.66 -11.39 10.04
CA GLN A 262 17.37 -10.70 8.94
C GLN A 262 18.05 -9.41 9.39
N LEU A 263 18.63 -9.42 10.60
CA LEU A 263 19.39 -8.28 11.11
C LEU A 263 20.81 -8.30 10.53
N THR A 264 21.28 -7.14 10.06
CA THR A 264 22.58 -6.98 9.41
C THR A 264 23.39 -5.85 10.05
N ASN A 265 24.69 -5.81 9.79
CA ASN A 265 25.59 -4.74 10.27
C ASN A 265 25.30 -3.35 9.68
N ASP A 266 24.56 -3.31 8.55
CA ASP A 266 24.41 -2.07 7.78
C ASP A 266 23.35 -1.16 8.40
N ASN A 267 23.81 -0.23 9.26
CA ASN A 267 23.06 0.93 9.78
C ASN A 267 21.68 0.63 10.40
N THR A 268 21.47 -0.58 10.90
CA THR A 268 20.20 -0.97 11.49
C THR A 268 20.15 -0.56 12.95
N THR A 269 19.55 0.59 13.25
CA THR A 269 19.25 0.97 14.64
C THR A 269 17.98 0.27 15.08
N ILE A 270 18.07 -0.52 16.15
CA ILE A 270 16.93 -1.23 16.75
C ILE A 270 16.41 -0.39 17.91
N ILE A 271 15.13 -0.05 17.86
CA ILE A 271 14.45 0.64 18.95
C ILE A 271 13.88 -0.42 19.91
N CYS A 272 14.33 -0.36 21.16
CA CYS A 272 13.80 -1.17 22.24
C CYS A 272 12.88 -0.30 23.10
N LYS A 273 11.56 -0.43 22.86
CA LYS A 273 10.54 0.39 23.54
C LYS A 273 9.83 -0.40 24.64
N ARG A 274 9.73 0.21 25.83
CA ARG A 274 8.90 -0.33 26.91
C ARG A 274 7.42 -0.08 26.63
N VAL A 275 6.58 -1.03 27.03
CA VAL A 275 5.14 -0.98 26.84
C VAL A 275 4.46 -1.29 28.17
N SER A 276 3.60 -0.39 28.62
CA SER A 276 2.69 -0.69 29.72
C SER A 276 1.50 -1.51 29.19
N ILE A 277 1.27 -2.70 29.75
CA ILE A 277 0.02 -3.42 29.48
C ILE A 277 -1.06 -2.73 30.31
N ILE A 278 -1.89 -1.93 29.65
CA ILE A 278 -3.15 -1.46 30.26
C ILE A 278 -4.07 -2.66 30.19
N ASN A 279 -4.22 -3.37 31.32
CA ASN A 279 -5.29 -4.36 31.44
C ASN A 279 -6.61 -3.60 31.43
N HIS A 280 -7.38 -3.73 30.34
CA HIS A 280 -8.77 -3.32 30.22
C HIS A 280 -9.68 -4.42 30.76
#